data_2773e2f06cc3268c951fb35b1da0a39a
#
_entry.id   2773e2f06cc3268c951fb35b1da0a39a
#
_cell.length_a   1.000
_cell.length_b   1.000
_cell.length_c   1.000
_cell.angle_alpha   90.00
_cell.angle_beta   90.00
_cell.angle_gamma   90.00
#
_symmetry.space_group_name_H-M   'P 1'
#
loop_
_entity.id
_entity.type
_entity.pdbx_description
1 polymer ?
#
loop_
_entity_poly.entity_id
_entity_poly.type
_entity_poly.pdbx_seq_one_letter_code
_entity_poly.pdbx_strand_id
1 'polypeptide(L)'
;MRQFWELPESAEDVFSLFSPSDIRRTRDSNLANLETLVLAVTSRLIVLRNHPSFPDPDLAPERDALNCIRVLTRLLPFLYEADHLESWEDQFFWAARRKRSRRGQLVRSEVIFDEADPDQTPTEKGPEFEPAKPLAEEIIDTLVDLLFFADFTLPKVSTGKSKVTYAIWQSGVGCNTPVASTKEFENNRTEILRLLLTLASKSMYMSAGLDLRLVKHNPYANRTQAFSQ
;
A
#
# COMPACT_ATOMS: atom_id res chain seq x y z
N MET A 1 2.03 13.84 12.37
CA MET A 1 2.28 12.96 11.22
C MET A 1 2.03 13.60 9.86
N ARG A 2 1.08 14.52 9.73
CA ARG A 2 0.77 15.18 8.44
C ARG A 2 2.01 15.76 7.73
N GLN A 3 2.98 16.28 8.48
CA GLN A 3 4.23 16.80 7.94
C GLN A 3 4.97 15.86 6.98
N PHE A 4 4.77 14.54 7.05
CA PHE A 4 5.48 13.59 6.20
C PHE A 4 4.93 13.52 4.77
N TRP A 5 3.71 13.98 4.53
CA TRP A 5 3.11 13.99 3.19
C TRP A 5 2.65 15.38 2.72
N GLU A 6 2.38 16.33 3.64
CA GLU A 6 1.93 17.67 3.27
C GLU A 6 3.10 18.63 2.99
N LEU A 7 4.25 18.50 3.71
CA LEU A 7 5.37 19.43 3.60
C LEU A 7 6.33 19.17 2.44
N PRO A 8 6.71 17.91 2.10
CA PRO A 8 7.67 17.67 1.04
C PRO A 8 7.16 18.17 -0.33
N GLU A 9 8.00 18.88 -1.06
CA GLU A 9 7.70 19.36 -2.41
C GLU A 9 8.30 18.47 -3.48
N SER A 10 9.33 17.69 -3.13
CA SER A 10 10.05 16.81 -4.03
C SER A 10 10.28 15.41 -3.45
N ALA A 11 10.74 14.47 -4.28
CA ALA A 11 11.16 13.15 -3.84
C ALA A 11 12.39 13.24 -2.92
N GLU A 12 13.32 14.15 -3.22
CA GLU A 12 14.54 14.42 -2.45
C GLU A 12 14.20 14.87 -1.04
N ASP A 13 13.16 15.69 -0.87
CA ASP A 13 12.72 16.15 0.46
C ASP A 13 12.23 14.97 1.29
N VAL A 14 11.43 14.07 0.70
CA VAL A 14 10.97 12.86 1.39
C VAL A 14 12.16 11.99 1.81
N PHE A 15 13.11 11.76 0.91
CA PHE A 15 14.28 10.94 1.21
C PHE A 15 15.21 11.58 2.24
N SER A 16 15.29 12.92 2.30
CA SER A 16 16.08 13.64 3.29
C SER A 16 15.48 13.58 4.70
N LEU A 17 14.14 13.50 4.82
CA LEU A 17 13.44 13.35 6.09
C LEU A 17 13.74 12.03 6.81
N PHE A 18 14.12 10.99 6.06
CA PHE A 18 14.30 9.64 6.57
C PHE A 18 15.73 9.14 6.28
N SER A 19 16.67 9.44 7.20
CA SER A 19 18.00 8.85 7.07
C SER A 19 17.96 7.33 7.31
N PRO A 20 18.79 6.54 6.63
CA PRO A 20 18.87 5.09 6.84
C PRO A 20 19.12 4.70 8.29
N SER A 21 19.99 5.46 8.97
CA SER A 21 20.33 5.25 10.39
C SER A 21 19.15 5.50 11.32
N ASP A 22 18.34 6.53 11.05
CA ASP A 22 17.19 6.85 11.88
C ASP A 22 16.08 5.84 11.70
N ILE A 23 15.84 5.37 10.47
CA ILE A 23 14.86 4.32 10.21
C ILE A 23 15.24 3.05 10.96
N ARG A 24 16.48 2.57 10.83
CA ARG A 24 16.97 1.37 11.54
C ARG A 24 16.90 1.53 13.05
N ARG A 25 17.35 2.67 13.57
CA ARG A 25 17.26 2.94 15.00
C ARG A 25 15.82 2.91 15.50
N THR A 26 14.87 3.54 14.78
CA THR A 26 13.46 3.53 15.16
C THR A 26 12.86 2.14 15.06
N ARG A 27 13.20 1.40 14.01
CA ARG A 27 12.78 0.01 13.83
C ARG A 27 13.23 -0.87 15.00
N ASP A 28 14.49 -0.76 15.41
CA ASP A 28 15.10 -1.64 16.39
C ASP A 28 14.76 -1.23 17.84
N SER A 29 14.49 0.06 18.08
CA SER A 29 14.22 0.57 19.45
C SER A 29 12.76 0.89 19.72
N ASN A 30 11.95 1.18 18.69
CA ASN A 30 10.55 1.59 18.85
C ASN A 30 9.72 1.26 17.60
N LEU A 31 9.54 -0.01 17.35
CA LEU A 31 8.82 -0.54 16.18
C LEU A 31 7.38 -0.01 16.09
N ALA A 32 6.71 0.19 17.22
CA ALA A 32 5.35 0.72 17.27
C ALA A 32 5.19 2.12 16.65
N ASN A 33 6.24 2.96 16.73
CA ASN A 33 6.23 4.26 16.04
C ASN A 33 6.29 4.09 14.52
N LEU A 34 7.05 3.12 14.05
CA LEU A 34 7.16 2.83 12.63
C LEU A 34 5.86 2.21 12.08
N GLU A 35 5.25 1.29 12.84
CA GLU A 35 3.89 0.77 12.55
C GLU A 35 2.88 1.90 12.40
N THR A 36 2.86 2.80 13.39
CA THR A 36 1.94 3.94 13.39
C THR A 36 2.17 4.85 12.17
N LEU A 37 3.42 5.06 11.76
CA LEU A 37 3.75 5.84 10.58
C LEU A 37 3.26 5.14 9.31
N VAL A 38 3.57 3.85 9.13
CA VAL A 38 3.13 3.07 7.96
C VAL A 38 1.61 3.05 7.85
N LEU A 39 0.90 2.81 8.96
CA LEU A 39 -0.56 2.84 8.99
C LEU A 39 -1.13 4.22 8.64
N ALA A 40 -0.56 5.29 9.19
CA ALA A 40 -1.03 6.65 8.93
C ALA A 40 -0.84 7.05 7.46
N VAL A 41 0.33 6.73 6.89
CA VAL A 41 0.65 7.01 5.47
C VAL A 41 -0.25 6.20 4.54
N THR A 42 -0.43 4.90 4.82
CA THR A 42 -1.31 4.03 4.04
C THR A 42 -2.77 4.49 4.13
N SER A 43 -3.25 4.82 5.33
CA SER A 43 -4.61 5.32 5.52
C SER A 43 -4.83 6.63 4.77
N ARG A 44 -3.84 7.54 4.76
CA ARG A 44 -3.94 8.78 3.98
C ARG A 44 -4.04 8.49 2.48
N LEU A 45 -3.22 7.58 1.96
CA LEU A 45 -3.24 7.19 0.55
C LEU A 45 -4.60 6.62 0.13
N ILE A 46 -5.17 5.72 0.95
CA ILE A 46 -6.49 5.14 0.71
C ILE A 46 -7.59 6.20 0.75
N VAL A 47 -7.53 7.13 1.71
CA VAL A 47 -8.50 8.24 1.81
C VAL A 47 -8.44 9.13 0.57
N LEU A 48 -7.23 9.46 0.09
CA LEU A 48 -7.04 10.26 -1.13
C LEU A 48 -7.61 9.55 -2.36
N ARG A 49 -7.25 8.27 -2.56
CA ARG A 49 -7.75 7.47 -3.69
C ARG A 49 -9.28 7.40 -3.71
N ASN A 50 -9.92 7.33 -2.54
CA ASN A 50 -11.37 7.25 -2.41
C ASN A 50 -12.05 8.63 -2.44
N HIS A 51 -11.30 9.72 -2.41
CA HIS A 51 -11.89 11.06 -2.36
C HIS A 51 -12.54 11.43 -3.70
N PRO A 52 -13.79 11.92 -3.69
CA PRO A 52 -14.52 12.23 -4.93
C PRO A 52 -13.84 13.32 -5.77
N SER A 53 -13.09 14.21 -5.13
CA SER A 53 -12.38 15.31 -5.82
C SER A 53 -10.93 14.97 -6.18
N PHE A 54 -10.42 13.77 -5.85
CA PHE A 54 -9.03 13.44 -6.20
C PHE A 54 -8.84 13.37 -7.72
N PRO A 55 -7.78 13.94 -8.28
CA PRO A 55 -6.66 14.67 -7.68
C PRO A 55 -6.86 16.21 -7.69
N ASP A 56 -7.63 16.76 -6.78
CA ASP A 56 -7.84 18.19 -6.65
C ASP A 56 -6.76 18.82 -5.76
N PRO A 57 -6.09 19.91 -6.17
CA PRO A 57 -4.98 20.51 -5.41
C PRO A 57 -5.34 20.97 -4.00
N ASP A 58 -6.58 21.42 -3.79
CA ASP A 58 -7.01 21.99 -2.51
C ASP A 58 -7.65 20.95 -1.58
N LEU A 59 -8.47 20.04 -2.14
CA LEU A 59 -9.27 19.10 -1.36
C LEU A 59 -8.61 17.74 -1.19
N ALA A 60 -7.93 17.26 -2.22
CA ALA A 60 -7.30 15.96 -2.27
C ALA A 60 -6.03 16.01 -3.14
N PRO A 61 -4.94 16.61 -2.64
CA PRO A 61 -3.75 16.91 -3.43
C PRO A 61 -3.05 15.64 -3.94
N GLU A 62 -2.74 15.61 -5.24
CA GLU A 62 -1.92 14.54 -5.82
C GLU A 62 -0.54 14.45 -5.17
N ARG A 63 0.03 15.61 -4.78
CA ARG A 63 1.32 15.69 -4.06
C ARG A 63 1.31 14.86 -2.79
N ASP A 64 0.23 14.91 -2.01
CA ASP A 64 0.11 14.11 -0.80
C ASP A 64 0.13 12.61 -1.11
N ALA A 65 -0.57 12.18 -2.17
CA ALA A 65 -0.58 10.78 -2.59
C ALA A 65 0.82 10.33 -3.03
N LEU A 66 1.52 11.13 -3.83
CA LEU A 66 2.89 10.85 -4.26
C LEU A 66 3.85 10.77 -3.07
N ASN A 67 3.74 11.70 -2.12
CA ASN A 67 4.57 11.68 -0.93
C ASN A 67 4.28 10.46 -0.04
N CYS A 68 3.02 10.05 0.10
CA CYS A 68 2.69 8.79 0.78
C CYS A 68 3.36 7.58 0.10
N ILE A 69 3.31 7.50 -1.23
CA ILE A 69 3.96 6.46 -2.02
C ILE A 69 5.49 6.48 -1.79
N ARG A 70 6.12 7.65 -1.85
CA ARG A 70 7.56 7.84 -1.64
C ARG A 70 8.00 7.45 -0.23
N VAL A 71 7.22 7.83 0.80
CA VAL A 71 7.49 7.44 2.19
C VAL A 71 7.46 5.92 2.33
N LEU A 72 6.44 5.24 1.81
CA LEU A 72 6.38 3.78 1.83
C LEU A 72 7.55 3.16 1.07
N THR A 73 7.87 3.65 -0.12
CA THR A 73 9.03 3.20 -0.90
C THR A 73 10.33 3.33 -0.12
N ARG A 74 10.46 4.38 0.69
CA ARG A 74 11.65 4.61 1.51
C ARG A 74 11.73 3.69 2.73
N LEU A 75 10.60 3.41 3.37
CA LEU A 75 10.57 2.66 4.64
C LEU A 75 10.64 1.14 4.46
N LEU A 76 9.92 0.59 3.48
CA LEU A 76 9.75 -0.86 3.33
C LEU A 76 11.06 -1.65 3.21
N PRO A 77 12.08 -1.22 2.44
CA PRO A 77 13.36 -1.94 2.36
C PRO A 77 14.03 -2.14 3.72
N PHE A 78 13.90 -1.17 4.63
CA PHE A 78 14.49 -1.26 5.96
C PHE A 78 13.71 -2.18 6.90
N LEU A 79 12.45 -2.46 6.62
CA LEU A 79 11.69 -3.49 7.31
C LEU A 79 12.11 -4.87 6.79
N TYR A 80 12.23 -5.03 5.47
CA TYR A 80 12.59 -6.30 4.83
C TYR A 80 14.01 -6.77 5.15
N GLU A 81 14.98 -5.88 5.39
CA GLU A 81 16.36 -6.25 5.75
C GLU A 81 16.50 -6.85 7.16
N ALA A 82 15.43 -6.82 7.98
CA ALA A 82 15.46 -7.20 9.39
C ALA A 82 14.89 -8.63 9.58
N ASP A 83 15.73 -9.65 9.47
CA ASP A 83 15.33 -11.05 9.58
C ASP A 83 14.54 -11.38 10.85
N HIS A 84 14.81 -10.67 11.96
CA HIS A 84 14.12 -10.88 13.24
C HIS A 84 12.68 -10.35 13.25
N LEU A 85 12.26 -9.59 12.25
CA LEU A 85 10.92 -9.04 12.11
C LEU A 85 9.99 -9.88 11.22
N GLU A 86 10.43 -11.01 10.67
CA GLU A 86 9.63 -11.82 9.75
C GLU A 86 8.24 -12.15 10.31
N SER A 87 8.17 -12.64 11.55
CA SER A 87 6.89 -12.98 12.20
C SER A 87 6.00 -11.74 12.43
N TRP A 88 6.59 -10.61 12.81
CA TRP A 88 5.88 -9.36 12.96
C TRP A 88 5.35 -8.86 11.60
N GLU A 89 6.16 -8.96 10.57
CA GLU A 89 5.81 -8.50 9.23
C GLU A 89 4.61 -9.29 8.67
N ASP A 90 4.62 -10.61 8.84
CA ASP A 90 3.51 -11.47 8.42
C ASP A 90 2.22 -11.09 9.16
N GLN A 91 2.31 -10.84 10.46
CA GLN A 91 1.15 -10.41 11.25
C GLN A 91 0.69 -8.98 10.86
N PHE A 92 1.62 -8.05 10.68
CA PHE A 92 1.30 -6.66 10.40
C PHE A 92 0.69 -6.46 9.01
N PHE A 93 1.26 -7.10 7.99
CA PHE A 93 0.85 -6.90 6.60
C PHE A 93 -0.22 -7.89 6.11
N TRP A 94 -0.19 -9.14 6.59
CA TRP A 94 -1.00 -10.21 6.03
C TRP A 94 -2.08 -10.76 6.96
N ALA A 95 -2.11 -10.37 8.24
CA ALA A 95 -3.19 -10.79 9.13
C ALA A 95 -4.55 -10.25 8.66
N ALA A 96 -5.58 -11.05 8.84
CA ALA A 96 -6.95 -10.64 8.62
C ALA A 96 -7.30 -9.47 9.56
N ARG A 97 -7.95 -8.45 9.02
CA ARG A 97 -8.31 -7.22 9.74
C ARG A 97 -9.82 -7.12 9.87
N ARG A 98 -10.28 -6.38 10.86
CA ARG A 98 -11.70 -6.07 11.04
C ARG A 98 -11.91 -4.58 10.95
N LYS A 99 -12.93 -4.18 10.22
CA LYS A 99 -13.36 -2.79 10.08
C LYS A 99 -14.62 -2.59 10.90
N ARG A 100 -14.63 -1.56 11.74
CA ARG A 100 -15.82 -1.21 12.51
C ARG A 100 -16.89 -0.67 11.57
N SER A 101 -18.01 -1.40 11.44
CA SER A 101 -19.18 -0.93 10.72
C SER A 101 -19.89 0.15 11.53
N ARG A 102 -20.00 1.34 10.99
CA ARG A 102 -20.91 2.37 11.54
C ARG A 102 -22.01 2.61 10.51
N ARG A 103 -23.22 2.24 10.83
CA ARG A 103 -24.40 2.61 10.05
C ARG A 103 -24.46 4.12 9.91
N GLY A 104 -24.26 4.63 8.70
CA GLY A 104 -24.68 5.96 8.27
C GLY A 104 -23.70 7.12 8.45
N GLN A 105 -22.45 6.93 8.86
CA GLN A 105 -21.43 8.00 8.85
C GLN A 105 -20.13 7.52 8.25
N LEU A 106 -19.59 8.29 7.28
CA LEU A 106 -18.20 8.21 6.82
C LEU A 106 -17.27 8.54 7.99
N VAL A 107 -16.93 7.57 8.79
CA VAL A 107 -16.04 7.73 9.93
C VAL A 107 -14.73 7.02 9.62
N ARG A 108 -13.61 7.73 9.91
CA ARG A 108 -12.24 7.24 10.00
C ARG A 108 -12.23 5.74 10.27
N SER A 109 -11.66 4.97 9.37
CA SER A 109 -11.42 3.55 9.57
C SER A 109 -10.37 3.37 10.67
N GLU A 110 -10.82 3.19 11.91
CA GLU A 110 -9.98 2.62 12.96
C GLU A 110 -9.82 1.14 12.63
N VAL A 111 -8.63 0.78 12.20
CA VAL A 111 -8.28 -0.61 11.99
C VAL A 111 -7.81 -1.16 13.32
N ILE A 112 -8.56 -2.11 13.85
CA ILE A 112 -8.21 -2.83 15.07
C ILE A 112 -7.55 -4.14 14.63
N PHE A 113 -6.33 -4.41 15.12
CA PHE A 113 -5.70 -5.71 15.00
C PHE A 113 -6.41 -6.66 15.97
N ASP A 114 -6.82 -7.81 15.48
CA ASP A 114 -7.53 -8.80 16.28
C ASP A 114 -6.51 -9.66 17.04
N GLU A 115 -6.28 -9.34 18.31
CA GLU A 115 -5.79 -10.35 19.24
C GLU A 115 -7.03 -11.16 19.65
N ALA A 116 -7.19 -12.32 19.05
CA ALA A 116 -8.29 -13.22 19.35
C ALA A 116 -8.18 -13.68 20.80
N ASP A 117 -8.98 -13.07 21.66
CA ASP A 117 -9.22 -13.57 23.02
C ASP A 117 -10.26 -14.71 22.92
N PRO A 118 -9.87 -15.98 23.18
CA PRO A 118 -10.73 -17.14 22.95
C PRO A 118 -11.91 -17.27 23.94
N ASP A 119 -12.06 -16.35 24.90
CA ASP A 119 -12.97 -16.53 26.04
C ASP A 119 -14.13 -15.51 26.14
N GLN A 120 -14.40 -14.73 25.05
CA GLN A 120 -15.55 -13.83 25.06
C GLN A 120 -16.82 -14.53 24.59
N THR A 121 -17.67 -14.89 25.55
CA THR A 121 -19.06 -15.29 25.32
C THR A 121 -19.85 -14.17 24.63
N PRO A 122 -20.71 -14.49 23.64
CA PRO A 122 -21.46 -13.48 22.88
C PRO A 122 -22.65 -12.97 23.71
N THR A 123 -22.46 -11.90 24.42
CA THR A 123 -23.58 -11.18 25.08
C THR A 123 -23.54 -9.71 24.69
N GLU A 124 -24.64 -9.29 24.06
CA GLU A 124 -25.03 -7.96 23.65
C GLU A 124 -24.40 -7.47 22.33
N LYS A 125 -25.27 -6.93 21.46
CA LYS A 125 -24.98 -6.35 20.13
C LYS A 125 -23.85 -5.33 20.19
N GLY A 126 -22.62 -5.83 20.25
CA GLY A 126 -21.41 -5.05 20.08
C GLY A 126 -21.35 -4.43 18.68
N PRO A 127 -20.44 -3.48 18.45
CA PRO A 127 -20.26 -2.88 17.14
C PRO A 127 -20.05 -3.99 16.10
N GLU A 128 -20.86 -3.96 15.06
CA GLU A 128 -20.83 -4.93 13.98
C GLU A 128 -19.50 -4.74 13.22
N PHE A 129 -18.62 -5.73 13.27
CA PHE A 129 -17.35 -5.70 12.56
C PHE A 129 -17.49 -6.41 11.22
N GLU A 130 -17.10 -5.71 10.16
CA GLU A 130 -16.99 -6.29 8.84
C GLU A 130 -15.55 -6.78 8.61
N PRO A 131 -15.36 -7.94 7.95
CA PRO A 131 -14.03 -8.38 7.57
C PRO A 131 -13.40 -7.35 6.64
N ALA A 132 -12.15 -6.98 6.91
CA ALA A 132 -11.36 -6.09 6.08
C ALA A 132 -10.17 -6.86 5.48
N LYS A 133 -9.73 -6.42 4.31
CA LYS A 133 -8.57 -7.02 3.64
C LYS A 133 -7.30 -6.83 4.48
N PRO A 134 -6.32 -7.75 4.37
CA PRO A 134 -4.98 -7.53 4.87
C PRO A 134 -4.39 -6.20 4.37
N LEU A 135 -3.50 -5.59 5.17
CA LEU A 135 -2.92 -4.30 4.83
C LEU A 135 -2.18 -4.33 3.48
N ALA A 136 -1.44 -5.39 3.22
CA ALA A 136 -0.69 -5.55 1.97
C ALA A 136 -1.63 -5.61 0.75
N GLU A 137 -2.74 -6.35 0.84
CA GLU A 137 -3.73 -6.40 -0.26
C GLU A 137 -4.34 -5.02 -0.50
N GLU A 138 -4.69 -4.30 0.56
CA GLU A 138 -5.29 -2.97 0.45
C GLU A 138 -4.33 -1.94 -0.16
N ILE A 139 -3.03 -2.02 0.17
CA ILE A 139 -1.99 -1.20 -0.45
C ILE A 139 -1.88 -1.53 -1.94
N ILE A 140 -1.77 -2.81 -2.31
CA ILE A 140 -1.61 -3.25 -3.69
C ILE A 140 -2.83 -2.83 -4.53
N ASP A 141 -4.04 -3.09 -4.05
CA ASP A 141 -5.27 -2.69 -4.73
C ASP A 141 -5.31 -1.17 -4.96
N THR A 142 -4.94 -0.39 -3.92
CA THR A 142 -4.90 1.07 -4.02
C THR A 142 -3.89 1.54 -5.06
N LEU A 143 -2.71 0.93 -5.11
CA LEU A 143 -1.67 1.28 -6.09
C LEU A 143 -2.08 0.90 -7.52
N VAL A 144 -2.70 -0.27 -7.68
CA VAL A 144 -3.23 -0.69 -8.99
C VAL A 144 -4.32 0.26 -9.47
N ASP A 145 -5.23 0.65 -8.60
CA ASP A 145 -6.26 1.64 -8.97
C ASP A 145 -5.66 2.99 -9.34
N LEU A 146 -4.66 3.48 -8.58
CA LEU A 146 -3.96 4.73 -8.86
C LEU A 146 -3.16 4.68 -10.17
N LEU A 147 -2.68 3.50 -10.58
CA LEU A 147 -1.97 3.31 -11.84
C LEU A 147 -2.89 3.54 -13.06
N PHE A 148 -4.19 3.37 -12.87
CA PHE A 148 -5.23 3.56 -13.91
C PHE A 148 -6.22 4.68 -13.57
N PHE A 149 -5.77 5.69 -12.81
CA PHE A 149 -6.64 6.76 -12.33
C PHE A 149 -6.63 7.96 -13.29
N ALA A 150 -7.83 8.39 -13.69
CA ALA A 150 -8.00 9.56 -14.56
C ALA A 150 -7.53 10.85 -13.87
N ASP A 151 -6.91 11.74 -14.63
CA ASP A 151 -6.29 13.00 -14.19
C ASP A 151 -5.08 12.85 -13.23
N PHE A 152 -4.68 11.63 -12.90
CA PHE A 152 -3.51 11.36 -12.07
C PHE A 152 -2.41 10.59 -12.81
N THR A 153 -2.77 9.53 -13.51
CA THR A 153 -1.87 8.71 -14.33
C THR A 153 -2.35 8.53 -15.75
N LEU A 154 -3.61 8.81 -16.00
CA LEU A 154 -4.24 8.76 -17.31
C LEU A 154 -4.92 10.10 -17.63
N PRO A 155 -5.05 10.47 -18.90
CA PRO A 155 -5.82 11.63 -19.30
C PRO A 155 -7.30 11.44 -18.92
N LYS A 156 -7.98 12.58 -18.76
CA LYS A 156 -9.41 12.61 -18.43
C LYS A 156 -10.23 11.91 -19.50
N VAL A 157 -11.00 10.93 -19.08
CA VAL A 157 -11.95 10.26 -19.96
C VAL A 157 -13.29 10.96 -19.87
N SER A 158 -13.73 11.59 -20.97
CA SER A 158 -14.92 12.45 -21.03
C SER A 158 -16.26 11.71 -20.86
N THR A 159 -16.29 10.38 -20.78
CA THR A 159 -17.52 9.59 -20.89
C THR A 159 -17.79 8.60 -19.74
N GLY A 160 -16.95 8.54 -18.71
CA GLY A 160 -17.09 7.54 -17.65
C GLY A 160 -17.46 8.11 -16.29
N LYS A 161 -18.37 7.44 -15.57
CA LYS A 161 -18.68 7.73 -14.16
C LYS A 161 -17.57 7.30 -13.20
N SER A 162 -16.69 6.39 -13.63
CA SER A 162 -15.58 5.88 -12.84
C SER A 162 -14.29 6.60 -13.18
N LYS A 163 -13.55 7.05 -12.16
CA LYS A 163 -12.22 7.65 -12.32
C LYS A 163 -11.13 6.59 -12.56
N VAL A 164 -11.38 5.34 -12.16
CA VAL A 164 -10.48 4.21 -12.43
C VAL A 164 -10.92 3.55 -13.72
N THR A 165 -10.02 3.43 -14.69
CA THR A 165 -10.30 2.78 -15.97
C THR A 165 -9.15 1.86 -16.40
N TYR A 166 -9.47 0.60 -16.60
CA TYR A 166 -8.55 -0.41 -17.12
C TYR A 166 -8.61 -0.56 -18.64
N ALA A 167 -9.34 0.33 -19.33
CA ALA A 167 -9.52 0.29 -20.79
C ALA A 167 -8.20 0.39 -21.57
N ILE A 168 -7.14 0.91 -20.96
CA ILE A 168 -5.79 0.94 -21.55
C ILE A 168 -5.29 -0.46 -21.94
N TRP A 169 -5.71 -1.50 -21.25
CA TRP A 169 -5.37 -2.88 -21.61
C TRP A 169 -6.06 -3.36 -22.88
N GLN A 170 -7.25 -2.82 -23.17
CA GLN A 170 -7.99 -3.11 -24.40
C GLN A 170 -7.36 -2.41 -25.61
N SER A 171 -6.76 -1.25 -25.37
CA SER A 171 -5.97 -0.52 -26.38
C SER A 171 -4.54 -1.04 -26.50
N GLY A 172 -4.16 -2.02 -25.67
CA GLY A 172 -2.82 -2.46 -25.37
C GLY A 172 -2.00 -2.99 -26.53
N VAL A 173 -1.19 -3.98 -26.26
CA VAL A 173 -0.18 -4.53 -27.19
C VAL A 173 -0.78 -4.81 -28.58
N GLY A 174 -0.33 -4.02 -29.60
CA GLY A 174 -0.81 -4.13 -30.99
C GLY A 174 -1.85 -3.07 -31.39
N CYS A 175 -2.26 -2.16 -30.48
CA CYS A 175 -3.13 -1.04 -30.85
C CYS A 175 -2.31 0.15 -31.32
N ASN A 176 -2.60 0.64 -32.53
CA ASN A 176 -1.91 1.79 -33.13
C ASN A 176 -2.38 3.16 -32.61
N THR A 177 -3.28 3.20 -31.64
CA THR A 177 -3.76 4.44 -31.04
C THR A 177 -2.93 4.76 -29.79
N PRO A 178 -1.98 5.70 -29.85
CA PRO A 178 -1.22 6.08 -28.67
C PRO A 178 -2.16 6.75 -27.66
N VAL A 179 -2.17 6.27 -26.43
CA VAL A 179 -2.81 6.98 -25.32
C VAL A 179 -1.97 8.24 -25.06
N ALA A 180 -2.59 9.41 -25.17
CA ALA A 180 -1.91 10.67 -24.86
C ALA A 180 -1.42 10.61 -23.41
N SER A 181 -0.12 10.80 -23.21
CA SER A 181 0.51 10.83 -21.90
C SER A 181 1.30 12.12 -21.74
N THR A 182 1.25 12.69 -20.55
CA THR A 182 2.08 13.84 -20.16
C THR A 182 3.28 13.35 -19.37
N LYS A 183 4.34 14.15 -19.31
CA LYS A 183 5.52 13.86 -18.48
C LYS A 183 5.12 13.69 -17.01
N GLU A 184 4.12 14.43 -16.56
CA GLU A 184 3.59 14.36 -15.21
C GLU A 184 2.93 13.00 -14.92
N PHE A 185 2.05 12.54 -15.79
CA PHE A 185 1.46 11.20 -15.68
C PHE A 185 2.49 10.08 -15.70
N GLU A 186 3.55 10.20 -16.51
CA GLU A 186 4.65 9.24 -16.52
C GLU A 186 5.46 9.26 -15.22
N ASN A 187 5.70 10.42 -14.65
CA ASN A 187 6.35 10.55 -13.35
C ASN A 187 5.50 9.90 -12.26
N ASN A 188 4.21 10.17 -12.23
CA ASN A 188 3.28 9.60 -11.25
C ASN A 188 3.24 8.08 -11.36
N ARG A 189 3.14 7.53 -12.58
CA ARG A 189 3.25 6.07 -12.81
C ARG A 189 4.58 5.51 -12.32
N THR A 190 5.66 6.21 -12.56
CA THR A 190 7.00 5.78 -12.14
C THR A 190 7.09 5.64 -10.62
N GLU A 191 6.53 6.58 -9.85
CA GLU A 191 6.52 6.49 -8.39
C GLU A 191 5.67 5.30 -7.89
N ILE A 192 4.51 5.07 -8.51
CA ILE A 192 3.66 3.92 -8.18
C ILE A 192 4.39 2.60 -8.49
N LEU A 193 4.99 2.49 -9.68
CA LEU A 193 5.71 1.29 -10.10
C LEU A 193 6.94 1.03 -9.22
N ARG A 194 7.62 2.07 -8.74
CA ARG A 194 8.72 1.93 -7.77
C ARG A 194 8.24 1.28 -6.47
N LEU A 195 7.10 1.72 -5.94
CA LEU A 195 6.55 1.12 -4.73
C LEU A 195 6.09 -0.33 -4.97
N LEU A 196 5.40 -0.61 -6.08
CA LEU A 196 5.02 -1.98 -6.46
C LEU A 196 6.25 -2.89 -6.61
N LEU A 197 7.31 -2.39 -7.25
CA LEU A 197 8.56 -3.13 -7.37
C LEU A 197 9.21 -3.37 -5.99
N THR A 198 9.18 -2.38 -5.11
CA THR A 198 9.70 -2.52 -3.73
C THR A 198 8.92 -3.60 -2.98
N LEU A 199 7.59 -3.61 -3.07
CA LEU A 199 6.75 -4.64 -2.45
C LEU A 199 7.06 -6.04 -3.01
N ALA A 200 7.32 -6.16 -4.31
CA ALA A 200 7.65 -7.43 -4.97
C ALA A 200 9.09 -7.90 -4.72
N SER A 201 9.97 -7.02 -4.26
CA SER A 201 11.41 -7.27 -4.17
C SER A 201 11.87 -7.70 -2.77
N LYS A 202 10.97 -8.12 -1.89
CA LYS A 202 11.29 -8.49 -0.49
C LYS A 202 12.51 -9.43 -0.42
N SER A 203 12.54 -10.47 -1.24
CA SER A 203 13.63 -11.46 -1.26
C SER A 203 15.02 -10.87 -1.54
N MET A 204 15.10 -9.70 -2.18
CA MET A 204 16.36 -9.01 -2.46
C MET A 204 16.97 -8.33 -1.24
N TYR A 205 16.18 -8.11 -0.20
CA TYR A 205 16.59 -7.42 1.04
C TYR A 205 16.83 -8.40 2.19
N MET A 206 16.43 -9.66 2.03
CA MET A 206 16.60 -10.69 3.04
C MET A 206 18.01 -11.27 2.98
N SER A 207 18.54 -11.76 4.10
CA SER A 207 19.84 -12.43 4.13
C SER A 207 19.78 -13.77 3.37
N ALA A 208 20.84 -14.11 2.65
CA ALA A 208 20.91 -15.30 1.81
C ALA A 208 20.67 -16.64 2.55
N GLY A 209 20.69 -16.65 3.89
CA GLY A 209 20.39 -17.83 4.70
C GLY A 209 18.91 -18.12 4.89
N LEU A 210 18.03 -17.12 4.72
CA LEU A 210 16.58 -17.25 4.92
C LEU A 210 15.85 -17.75 3.67
N ASP A 211 16.37 -17.45 2.49
CA ASP A 211 15.74 -17.75 1.19
C ASP A 211 15.49 -19.26 1.00
N LEU A 212 16.37 -20.12 1.53
CA LEU A 212 16.20 -21.57 1.49
C LEU A 212 15.08 -22.10 2.40
N ARG A 213 14.64 -21.35 3.40
CA ARG A 213 13.54 -21.74 4.31
C ARG A 213 12.18 -21.37 3.71
N LEU A 214 12.06 -20.26 3.00
CA LEU A 214 10.83 -19.82 2.34
C LEU A 214 10.41 -20.79 1.23
N VAL A 215 11.36 -21.36 0.49
CA VAL A 215 11.06 -22.38 -0.55
C VAL A 215 10.44 -23.64 0.07
N LYS A 216 10.77 -23.98 1.32
CA LYS A 216 10.23 -25.16 2.00
C LYS A 216 8.84 -24.95 2.60
N HIS A 217 8.40 -23.70 2.83
CA HIS A 217 7.13 -23.39 3.47
C HIS A 217 6.11 -22.72 2.54
N ASN A 218 6.43 -22.57 1.24
CA ASN A 218 5.47 -22.03 0.29
C ASN A 218 4.42 -23.11 -0.07
N PRO A 219 3.16 -23.02 0.39
CA PRO A 219 2.11 -23.99 0.08
C PRO A 219 1.79 -24.06 -1.41
N TYR A 220 2.25 -23.11 -2.22
CA TYR A 220 2.10 -23.07 -3.67
C TYR A 220 3.23 -23.75 -4.45
N ALA A 221 4.39 -23.99 -3.84
CA ALA A 221 5.53 -24.66 -4.50
C ALA A 221 5.23 -26.13 -4.84
N ASN A 222 4.32 -26.78 -4.12
CA ASN A 222 3.93 -28.17 -4.36
C ASN A 222 2.88 -28.37 -5.46
N ARG A 223 2.31 -27.31 -6.04
CA ARG A 223 1.32 -27.45 -7.13
C ARG A 223 1.94 -27.60 -8.52
N THR A 224 3.18 -27.22 -8.72
CA THR A 224 3.86 -27.33 -10.03
C THR A 224 4.42 -28.71 -10.34
N GLN A 225 4.56 -29.60 -9.34
CA GLN A 225 5.02 -30.98 -9.58
C GLN A 225 3.90 -31.97 -9.97
N ALA A 226 2.65 -31.59 -9.87
CA ALA A 226 1.51 -32.48 -10.19
C ALA A 226 1.12 -32.50 -11.68
N PHE A 227 1.81 -31.77 -12.55
CA PHE A 227 1.52 -31.70 -13.99
C PHE A 227 2.58 -32.33 -14.90
N SER A 228 3.54 -33.11 -14.33
CA SER A 228 4.55 -33.83 -15.12
C SER A 228 4.58 -35.33 -14.80
N GLN A 229 3.41 -35.95 -14.74
CA GLN A 229 3.25 -37.40 -14.87
C GLN A 229 2.14 -37.71 -15.87
#